data_7e3b2cb27ea19b31015a2ac72d27c17d
#
_entry.id   7e3b2cb27ea19b31015a2ac72d27c17d
#
_cell.length_a   1.000
_cell.length_b   1.000
_cell.length_c   1.000
_cell.angle_alpha   90.00
_cell.angle_beta   90.00
_cell.angle_gamma   90.00
#
_symmetry.space_group_name_H-M   'P 1'
#
loop_
_entity.id
_entity.type
_entity.pdbx_description
1 polymer ?
#
loop_
_entity_poly.entity_id
_entity_poly.type
_entity_poly.pdbx_seq_one_letter_code
_entity_poly.pdbx_strand_id
1 'polypeptide(L)'
;MDLFFSNRTNCSDCHGGFNFTNYTFENNGLYQEYENVGRYKLTGNDDDIALFKVPTLRNIAYTGPYMHDGSLNTLEDVLNHYNSGGKDHLHKSELIRPLGLSTQEKNELKAFLVSLSDHTFITNPIFKSL
;
A
#
# COMPACT_ATOMS: atom_id res chain seq x y z
N MET A 1 -14.97 4.58 5.72
CA MET A 1 -15.05 3.61 4.61
C MET A 1 -15.19 4.32 3.26
N ASP A 2 -16.07 5.28 3.13
CA ASP A 2 -16.38 5.94 1.85
C ASP A 2 -15.17 6.59 1.18
N LEU A 3 -14.27 7.20 1.96
CA LEU A 3 -13.01 7.75 1.44
C LEU A 3 -12.15 6.69 0.72
N PHE A 4 -12.04 5.49 1.27
CA PHE A 4 -11.24 4.42 0.69
C PHE A 4 -11.72 3.99 -0.72
N PHE A 5 -13.02 4.04 -0.94
CA PHE A 5 -13.66 3.69 -2.22
C PHE A 5 -13.97 4.90 -3.10
N SER A 6 -13.48 6.08 -2.74
CA SER A 6 -13.75 7.31 -3.48
C SER A 6 -12.71 7.55 -4.59
N ASN A 7 -13.15 8.20 -5.66
CA ASN A 7 -12.26 8.70 -6.73
C ASN A 7 -11.29 9.79 -6.24
N ARG A 8 -11.47 10.31 -5.02
CA ARG A 8 -10.53 11.26 -4.43
C ARG A 8 -9.26 10.57 -3.98
N THR A 9 -9.37 9.39 -3.39
CA THR A 9 -8.22 8.66 -2.83
C THR A 9 -7.72 7.53 -3.70
N ASN A 10 -8.55 6.98 -4.59
CA ASN A 10 -8.26 5.86 -5.49
C ASN A 10 -7.69 4.61 -4.80
N CYS A 11 -7.85 4.47 -3.47
CA CYS A 11 -7.28 3.33 -2.74
C CYS A 11 -7.79 1.99 -3.27
N SER A 12 -9.10 1.91 -3.58
CA SER A 12 -9.74 0.69 -4.07
C SER A 12 -9.37 0.31 -5.51
N ASP A 13 -8.76 1.20 -6.29
CA ASP A 13 -8.35 0.89 -7.66
C ASP A 13 -7.19 -0.12 -7.66
N CYS A 14 -6.29 -0.01 -6.68
CA CYS A 14 -5.23 -0.99 -6.43
C CYS A 14 -5.64 -2.01 -5.37
N HIS A 15 -6.31 -1.57 -4.31
CA HIS A 15 -6.66 -2.38 -3.14
C HIS A 15 -8.16 -2.75 -3.11
N GLY A 16 -8.70 -3.18 -4.26
CA GLY A 16 -10.09 -3.63 -4.38
C GLY A 16 -10.29 -5.13 -4.17
N GLY A 17 -11.55 -5.55 -4.23
CA GLY A 17 -11.96 -6.95 -4.15
C GLY A 17 -11.83 -7.56 -2.76
N PHE A 18 -12.08 -8.88 -2.68
CA PHE A 18 -12.14 -9.61 -1.41
C PHE A 18 -10.82 -9.55 -0.61
N ASN A 19 -9.69 -9.61 -1.28
CA ASN A 19 -8.37 -9.60 -0.64
C ASN A 19 -7.76 -8.20 -0.52
N PHE A 20 -8.48 -7.15 -0.90
CA PHE A 20 -7.94 -5.78 -0.90
C PHE A 20 -6.60 -5.68 -1.65
N THR A 21 -6.55 -6.27 -2.84
CA THR A 21 -5.46 -6.22 -3.82
C THR A 21 -5.99 -6.61 -5.19
N ASN A 22 -5.55 -5.90 -6.23
CA ASN A 22 -5.81 -6.24 -7.63
C ASN A 22 -4.73 -7.15 -8.23
N TYR A 23 -3.70 -7.51 -7.41
CA TYR A 23 -2.54 -8.33 -7.81
C TYR A 23 -1.65 -7.75 -8.90
N THR A 24 -1.83 -6.48 -9.28
CA THR A 24 -0.95 -5.79 -10.23
C THR A 24 0.38 -5.39 -9.59
N PHE A 25 1.24 -4.77 -10.39
CA PHE A 25 2.51 -4.21 -9.95
C PHE A 25 2.48 -2.71 -10.20
N GLU A 26 2.80 -1.93 -9.17
CA GLU A 26 2.70 -0.48 -9.19
C GLU A 26 3.94 0.16 -8.56
N ASN A 27 4.24 1.38 -8.95
CA ASN A 27 5.16 2.26 -8.25
C ASN A 27 4.36 3.31 -7.48
N ASN A 28 4.49 3.33 -6.17
CA ASN A 28 3.77 4.25 -5.29
C ASN A 28 4.52 5.56 -5.00
N GLY A 29 5.62 5.82 -5.69
CA GLY A 29 6.41 7.05 -5.49
C GLY A 29 7.10 7.11 -4.13
N LEU A 30 7.50 5.97 -3.55
CA LEU A 30 8.21 5.97 -2.26
C LEU A 30 9.56 6.69 -2.37
N TYR A 31 10.28 6.47 -3.46
CA TYR A 31 11.55 7.09 -3.76
C TYR A 31 11.58 7.73 -5.15
N GLN A 32 12.46 8.69 -5.33
CA GLN A 32 12.80 9.24 -6.64
C GLN A 32 13.76 8.32 -7.40
N GLU A 33 14.65 7.65 -6.66
CA GLU A 33 15.58 6.64 -7.16
C GLU A 33 15.47 5.39 -6.29
N TYR A 34 15.49 4.22 -6.91
CA TYR A 34 15.30 2.94 -6.23
C TYR A 34 16.54 2.07 -6.33
N GLU A 35 17.14 1.71 -5.21
CA GLU A 35 18.20 0.69 -5.15
C GLU A 35 17.63 -0.70 -5.51
N ASN A 36 16.41 -0.98 -5.06
CA ASN A 36 15.69 -2.20 -5.43
C ASN A 36 14.81 -1.93 -6.65
N VAL A 37 15.20 -2.42 -7.78
CA VAL A 37 14.50 -2.22 -9.07
C VAL A 37 13.22 -3.04 -9.23
N GLY A 38 12.75 -3.72 -8.18
CA GLY A 38 11.46 -4.39 -8.16
C GLY A 38 11.33 -5.53 -9.19
N ARG A 39 10.19 -5.56 -9.88
CA ARG A 39 9.83 -6.57 -10.87
C ARG A 39 10.84 -6.69 -12.02
N TYR A 40 11.53 -5.62 -12.37
CA TYR A 40 12.59 -5.64 -13.38
C TYR A 40 13.61 -6.76 -13.16
N LYS A 41 13.93 -7.10 -11.89
CA LYS A 41 14.86 -8.21 -11.58
C LYS A 41 14.43 -9.56 -12.16
N LEU A 42 13.14 -9.73 -12.42
CA LEU A 42 12.55 -10.97 -12.93
C LEU A 42 12.35 -10.92 -14.45
N THR A 43 11.99 -9.77 -14.98
CA THR A 43 11.54 -9.63 -16.37
C THR A 43 12.61 -9.09 -17.31
N GLY A 44 13.55 -8.27 -16.79
CA GLY A 44 14.50 -7.53 -17.61
C GLY A 44 13.85 -6.47 -18.52
N ASN A 45 12.56 -6.16 -18.30
CA ASN A 45 11.83 -5.14 -19.05
C ASN A 45 11.94 -3.79 -18.33
N ASP A 46 12.43 -2.77 -19.02
CA ASP A 46 12.62 -1.44 -18.45
C ASP A 46 11.33 -0.82 -17.93
N ASP A 47 10.18 -1.14 -18.51
CA ASP A 47 8.87 -0.70 -18.03
C ASP A 47 8.50 -1.28 -16.63
N ASP A 48 9.17 -2.31 -16.18
CA ASP A 48 8.99 -2.94 -14.88
C ASP A 48 9.93 -2.40 -13.78
N ILE A 49 10.76 -1.40 -14.09
CA ILE A 49 11.68 -0.79 -13.11
C ILE A 49 10.88 -0.14 -11.98
N ALA A 50 11.26 -0.49 -10.75
CA ALA A 50 10.65 0.02 -9.51
C ALA A 50 9.15 -0.27 -9.37
N LEU A 51 8.63 -1.28 -10.09
CA LEU A 51 7.29 -1.81 -9.86
C LEU A 51 7.32 -2.91 -8.79
N PHE A 52 6.41 -2.81 -7.83
CA PHE A 52 6.24 -3.77 -6.74
C PHE A 52 4.80 -4.29 -6.72
N LYS A 53 4.65 -5.57 -6.37
CA LYS A 53 3.31 -6.17 -6.30
C LYS A 53 2.45 -5.45 -5.27
N VAL A 54 1.23 -5.09 -5.65
CA VAL A 54 0.22 -4.55 -4.73
C VAL A 54 -0.12 -5.62 -3.68
N PRO A 55 0.18 -5.38 -2.39
CA PRO A 55 -0.08 -6.36 -1.34
C PRO A 55 -1.56 -6.37 -0.94
N THR A 56 -1.99 -7.45 -0.29
CA THR A 56 -3.27 -7.45 0.42
C THR A 56 -3.23 -6.47 1.59
N LEU A 57 -4.37 -5.84 1.89
CA LEU A 57 -4.53 -5.05 3.13
C LEU A 57 -5.15 -5.87 4.27
N ARG A 58 -5.43 -7.15 4.05
CA ARG A 58 -5.89 -8.02 5.13
C ARG A 58 -4.82 -8.14 6.20
N ASN A 59 -5.21 -7.99 7.46
CA ASN A 59 -4.33 -8.01 8.63
C ASN A 59 -3.25 -6.92 8.66
N ILE A 60 -3.46 -5.82 7.92
CA ILE A 60 -2.46 -4.77 7.76
C ILE A 60 -1.99 -4.17 9.09
N ALA A 61 -2.83 -4.14 10.13
CA ALA A 61 -2.44 -3.63 11.44
C ALA A 61 -1.32 -4.46 12.12
N TYR A 62 -1.09 -5.69 11.65
CA TYR A 62 -0.10 -6.62 12.23
C TYR A 62 1.11 -6.86 11.32
N THR A 63 1.12 -6.30 10.11
CA THR A 63 2.14 -6.60 9.10
C THR A 63 3.19 -5.49 8.92
N GLY A 64 3.25 -4.55 9.85
CA GLY A 64 4.35 -3.55 9.86
C GLY A 64 5.73 -4.21 10.09
N PRO A 65 6.82 -3.56 9.66
CA PRO A 65 6.86 -2.28 8.98
C PRO A 65 6.38 -2.35 7.52
N TYR A 66 6.01 -1.20 6.96
CA TYR A 66 5.33 -1.08 5.67
C TYR A 66 6.27 -0.68 4.54
N MET A 67 5.77 -0.78 3.31
CA MET A 67 6.44 -0.64 2.02
C MET A 67 7.30 -1.87 1.67
N HIS A 68 7.87 -1.89 0.46
CA HIS A 68 8.64 -3.05 -0.04
C HIS A 68 9.95 -3.28 0.73
N ASP A 69 10.43 -2.28 1.43
CA ASP A 69 11.69 -2.28 2.18
C ASP A 69 11.49 -2.10 3.70
N GLY A 70 10.25 -1.96 4.15
CA GLY A 70 9.94 -1.73 5.56
C GLY A 70 10.29 -0.32 6.07
N SER A 71 10.46 0.66 5.19
CA SER A 71 10.90 2.01 5.56
C SER A 71 9.90 2.82 6.37
N LEU A 72 8.61 2.47 6.33
CA LEU A 72 7.57 3.15 7.10
C LEU A 72 7.09 2.28 8.27
N ASN A 73 7.15 2.84 9.48
CA ASN A 73 6.89 2.05 10.69
C ASN A 73 5.40 1.99 11.06
N THR A 74 4.61 2.99 10.70
CA THR A 74 3.21 3.11 11.13
C THR A 74 2.26 3.30 9.95
N LEU A 75 0.98 2.92 10.14
CA LEU A 75 -0.08 3.24 9.16
C LEU A 75 -0.26 4.75 8.98
N GLU A 76 0.08 5.55 9.96
CA GLU A 76 0.04 7.00 9.84
C GLU A 76 1.12 7.50 8.87
N ASP A 77 2.33 6.95 8.94
CA ASP A 77 3.40 7.26 7.97
C ASP A 77 2.98 6.89 6.56
N VAL A 78 2.34 5.72 6.40
CA VAL A 78 1.79 5.25 5.12
C VAL A 78 0.74 6.24 4.58
N LEU A 79 -0.22 6.64 5.41
CA LEU A 79 -1.25 7.61 5.00
C LEU A 79 -0.69 8.99 4.71
N ASN A 80 0.34 9.43 5.43
CA ASN A 80 1.05 10.67 5.15
C ASN A 80 1.79 10.61 3.81
N HIS A 81 2.44 9.48 3.50
CA HIS A 81 3.08 9.24 2.22
C HIS A 81 2.07 9.38 1.07
N TYR A 82 0.96 8.64 1.10
CA TYR A 82 -0.06 8.74 0.05
C TYR A 82 -0.74 10.11 0.00
N ASN A 83 -0.94 10.76 1.15
CA ASN A 83 -1.50 12.11 1.20
C ASN A 83 -0.61 13.16 0.52
N SER A 84 0.71 12.96 0.56
CA SER A 84 1.68 13.83 -0.13
C SER A 84 1.70 13.65 -1.65
N GLY A 85 1.21 12.50 -2.16
CA GLY A 85 1.29 12.12 -3.57
C GLY A 85 2.61 11.44 -3.95
N GLY A 86 3.44 11.07 -2.95
CA GLY A 86 4.73 10.42 -3.20
C GLY A 86 5.76 11.32 -3.88
N LYS A 87 6.90 10.76 -4.20
CA LYS A 87 7.97 11.41 -4.95
C LYS A 87 7.82 11.13 -6.45
N ASP A 88 8.37 12.00 -7.28
CA ASP A 88 8.33 11.81 -8.73
C ASP A 88 9.24 10.66 -9.15
N HIS A 89 8.73 9.82 -10.06
CA HIS A 89 9.46 8.74 -10.69
C HIS A 89 8.83 8.46 -12.06
N LEU A 90 9.63 8.03 -13.05
CA LEU A 90 9.16 7.78 -14.42
C LEU A 90 7.98 6.80 -14.46
N HIS A 91 8.02 5.76 -13.63
CA HIS A 91 7.00 4.70 -13.59
C HIS A 91 6.01 4.87 -12.42
N LYS A 92 5.98 6.05 -11.76
CA LYS A 92 4.99 6.29 -10.71
C LYS A 92 3.58 6.17 -11.26
N SER A 93 2.73 5.41 -10.59
CA SER A 93 1.32 5.26 -10.95
C SER A 93 0.61 6.62 -10.97
N GLU A 94 -0.16 6.89 -12.02
CA GLU A 94 -0.95 8.13 -12.15
C GLU A 94 -2.03 8.27 -11.06
N LEU A 95 -2.39 7.17 -10.41
CA LEU A 95 -3.30 7.16 -9.27
C LEU A 95 -2.68 7.81 -8.01
N ILE A 96 -1.34 7.90 -7.94
CA ILE A 96 -0.61 8.46 -6.80
C ILE A 96 -0.40 9.96 -7.00
N ARG A 97 -1.22 10.73 -6.30
CA ARG A 97 -1.26 12.19 -6.37
C ARG A 97 -1.59 12.78 -5.00
N PRO A 98 -1.31 14.07 -4.72
CA PRO A 98 -1.69 14.68 -3.46
C PRO A 98 -3.20 14.58 -3.20
N LEU A 99 -3.59 14.06 -2.04
CA LEU A 99 -4.98 13.79 -1.70
C LEU A 99 -5.66 14.93 -0.93
N GLY A 100 -4.87 15.79 -0.26
CA GLY A 100 -5.37 16.89 0.56
C GLY A 100 -6.25 16.43 1.72
N LEU A 101 -5.92 15.28 2.33
CA LEU A 101 -6.66 14.76 3.47
C LEU A 101 -6.38 15.54 4.73
N SER A 102 -7.44 15.87 5.46
CA SER A 102 -7.37 16.40 6.82
C SER A 102 -6.89 15.32 7.80
N THR A 103 -6.50 15.76 9.00
CA THR A 103 -6.14 14.82 10.09
C THR A 103 -7.30 13.90 10.44
N GLN A 104 -8.53 14.42 10.46
CA GLN A 104 -9.71 13.59 10.74
C GLN A 104 -9.90 12.52 9.66
N GLU A 105 -9.83 12.86 8.38
CA GLU A 105 -9.98 11.91 7.27
C GLU A 105 -8.89 10.83 7.28
N LYS A 106 -7.65 11.18 7.63
CA LYS A 106 -6.58 10.20 7.84
C LYS A 106 -6.90 9.24 8.98
N ASN A 107 -7.43 9.73 10.10
CA ASN A 107 -7.83 8.90 11.23
C ASN A 107 -8.98 7.95 10.85
N GLU A 108 -9.94 8.41 10.06
CA GLU A 108 -11.04 7.58 9.55
C GLU A 108 -10.54 6.47 8.60
N LEU A 109 -9.63 6.80 7.69
CA LEU A 109 -8.96 5.81 6.84
C LEU A 109 -8.15 4.80 7.66
N LYS A 110 -7.39 5.28 8.66
CA LYS A 110 -6.64 4.40 9.56
C LYS A 110 -7.56 3.44 10.31
N ALA A 111 -8.68 3.93 10.84
CA ALA A 111 -9.67 3.09 11.53
C ALA A 111 -10.24 2.02 10.59
N PHE A 112 -10.54 2.39 9.34
CA PHE A 112 -10.97 1.42 8.33
C PHE A 112 -9.91 0.36 8.05
N LEU A 113 -8.65 0.76 7.82
CA LEU A 113 -7.53 -0.17 7.59
C LEU A 113 -7.34 -1.14 8.76
N VAL A 114 -7.40 -0.65 9.99
CA VAL A 114 -7.32 -1.48 11.20
C VAL A 114 -8.46 -2.50 11.26
N SER A 115 -9.66 -2.13 10.82
CA SER A 115 -10.82 -3.04 10.79
C SER A 115 -10.67 -4.23 9.83
N LEU A 116 -9.70 -4.18 8.91
CA LEU A 116 -9.38 -5.30 8.01
C LEU A 116 -8.54 -6.40 8.67
N SER A 117 -8.31 -6.29 9.97
CA SER A 117 -7.44 -7.19 10.73
C SER A 117 -8.25 -8.15 11.58
N ASP A 118 -7.90 -9.44 11.52
CA ASP A 118 -8.51 -10.54 12.27
C ASP A 118 -7.46 -11.19 13.16
N HIS A 119 -7.55 -10.89 14.46
CA HIS A 119 -6.65 -11.46 15.47
C HIS A 119 -6.81 -12.99 15.58
N THR A 120 -8.03 -13.50 15.41
CA THR A 120 -8.29 -14.94 15.55
C THR A 120 -7.63 -15.74 14.42
N PHE A 121 -7.58 -15.15 13.23
CA PHE A 121 -6.86 -15.74 12.10
C PHE A 121 -5.36 -15.87 12.38
N ILE A 122 -4.71 -14.78 12.79
CA ILE A 122 -3.24 -14.77 12.99
C ILE A 122 -2.78 -15.58 14.21
N THR A 123 -3.67 -15.84 15.17
CA THR A 123 -3.35 -16.64 16.37
C THR A 123 -3.80 -18.09 16.25
N ASN A 124 -4.46 -18.47 15.16
CA ASN A 124 -4.96 -19.83 14.96
C ASN A 124 -3.79 -20.82 14.87
N PRO A 125 -3.75 -21.87 15.72
CA PRO A 125 -2.67 -22.85 15.73
C PRO A 125 -2.48 -23.59 14.40
N ILE A 126 -3.54 -23.73 13.59
CA ILE A 126 -3.50 -24.38 12.27
C ILE A 126 -2.56 -23.64 11.29
N PHE A 127 -2.40 -22.31 11.45
CA PHE A 127 -1.58 -21.48 10.58
C PHE A 127 -0.20 -21.16 11.15
N LYS A 128 0.15 -21.72 12.32
CA LYS A 128 1.51 -21.60 12.85
C LYS A 128 2.44 -22.50 12.05
N SER A 129 3.58 -21.94 11.63
CA SER A 129 4.66 -22.77 11.09
C SER A 129 5.11 -23.80 12.13
N LEU A 130 5.30 -25.01 11.71
CA LEU A 130 5.94 -26.09 12.49
C LEU A 130 7.37 -25.71 12.85
#